data_6c65b0d8276348abefe774ef04faa08b
#
_entry.id   6c65b0d8276348abefe774ef04faa08b
#
_cell.length_a   1.000
_cell.length_b   1.000
_cell.length_c   1.000
_cell.angle_alpha   90.00
_cell.angle_beta   90.00
_cell.angle_gamma   90.00
#
_symmetry.space_group_name_H-M   'P 1'
#
loop_
_entity.id
_entity.type
_entity.pdbx_description
1 polymer ?
#
loop_
_entity_poly.entity_id
_entity_poly.type
_entity_poly.pdbx_seq_one_letter_code
_entity_poly.pdbx_strand_id
1 'polypeptide(L)'
;RHRLLDKEGDLGYALHALLHAAFGEQAPQPFRYLDAEQGLLAYTHLDASGLAQLVALVDPDVSAALGLGQTRQHGGMNVRPFPAQWAAGHTLGFEVRVRPIIREGKTGRERDAFLAAVEQAHGGALDRSEVYVQWLRDLLARQGGAELVDARMTRYQQLGVTRKSQKGSADDVRHSRLVNGPDAVLTGQLRVANSQA
;
A
#
# COMPACT_ATOMS: atom_id res chain seq x y z
N ARG A 1 -20.91 12.18 -13.27
CA ARG A 1 -19.61 12.71 -12.77
C ARG A 1 -19.33 12.03 -11.45
N HIS A 2 -18.51 11.01 -11.47
CA HIS A 2 -18.04 10.33 -10.26
C HIS A 2 -17.10 11.29 -9.52
N ARG A 3 -17.42 11.66 -8.28
CA ARG A 3 -16.46 12.30 -7.36
C ARG A 3 -15.45 11.24 -6.94
N LEU A 4 -14.41 11.05 -7.74
CA LEU A 4 -13.35 10.07 -7.51
C LEU A 4 -12.39 10.49 -6.39
N LEU A 5 -12.33 11.78 -6.09
CA LEU A 5 -11.56 12.31 -4.96
C LEU A 5 -12.54 12.69 -3.85
N ASP A 6 -12.30 12.19 -2.66
CA ASP A 6 -12.90 12.70 -1.44
C ASP A 6 -12.51 14.19 -1.28
N LYS A 7 -13.30 14.95 -0.53
CA LYS A 7 -13.05 16.40 -0.29
C LYS A 7 -11.64 16.69 0.22
N GLU A 8 -10.95 15.68 0.70
CA GLU A 8 -9.62 15.75 1.34
C GLU A 8 -8.50 15.15 0.49
N GLY A 9 -8.77 14.71 -0.74
CA GLY A 9 -7.75 14.32 -1.70
C GLY A 9 -7.01 13.01 -1.42
N ASP A 10 -7.65 12.03 -0.75
CA ASP A 10 -7.06 10.70 -0.55
C ASP A 10 -6.88 9.96 -1.88
N LEU A 11 -5.72 10.18 -2.51
CA LEU A 11 -5.35 9.54 -3.77
C LEU A 11 -5.32 8.02 -3.66
N GLY A 12 -4.92 7.47 -2.51
CA GLY A 12 -4.88 6.02 -2.30
C GLY A 12 -6.28 5.41 -2.36
N TYR A 13 -7.25 6.06 -1.72
CA TYR A 13 -8.65 5.65 -1.78
C TYR A 13 -9.23 5.79 -3.20
N ALA A 14 -8.95 6.89 -3.89
CA ALA A 14 -9.42 7.10 -5.26
C ALA A 14 -8.88 6.04 -6.23
N LEU A 15 -7.59 5.73 -6.15
CA LEU A 15 -6.96 4.69 -6.96
C LEU A 15 -7.51 3.31 -6.63
N HIS A 16 -7.73 2.99 -5.36
CA HIS A 16 -8.37 1.74 -4.96
C HIS A 16 -9.77 1.60 -5.57
N ALA A 17 -10.59 2.66 -5.51
CA ALA A 17 -11.92 2.66 -6.10
C ALA A 17 -11.89 2.51 -7.63
N LEU A 18 -10.94 3.18 -8.32
CA LEU A 18 -10.75 3.06 -9.76
C LEU A 18 -10.31 1.66 -10.18
N LEU A 19 -9.34 1.06 -9.46
CA LEU A 19 -8.89 -0.29 -9.74
C LEU A 19 -10.01 -1.31 -9.54
N HIS A 20 -10.81 -1.16 -8.47
CA HIS A 20 -11.99 -2.01 -8.28
C HIS A 20 -13.08 -1.79 -9.34
N ALA A 21 -13.29 -0.55 -9.80
CA ALA A 21 -14.22 -0.27 -10.90
C ALA A 21 -13.75 -0.89 -12.23
N ALA A 22 -12.43 -0.95 -12.46
CA ALA A 22 -11.85 -1.51 -13.67
C ALA A 22 -11.78 -3.05 -13.65
N PHE A 23 -11.41 -3.66 -12.52
CA PHE A 23 -11.04 -5.07 -12.45
C PHE A 23 -11.88 -5.90 -11.46
N GLY A 24 -12.82 -5.28 -10.76
CA GLY A 24 -13.68 -5.95 -9.77
C GLY A 24 -12.88 -6.59 -8.64
N GLU A 25 -13.18 -7.86 -8.35
CA GLU A 25 -12.46 -8.63 -7.32
C GLU A 25 -11.02 -9.00 -7.73
N GLN A 26 -10.70 -8.91 -9.01
CA GLN A 26 -9.35 -9.15 -9.55
C GLN A 26 -8.50 -7.87 -9.60
N ALA A 27 -8.93 -6.81 -8.91
CA ALA A 27 -8.19 -5.55 -8.84
C ALA A 27 -6.74 -5.78 -8.39
N PRO A 28 -5.76 -5.27 -9.16
CA PRO A 28 -4.35 -5.44 -8.82
C PRO A 28 -4.01 -4.90 -7.43
N GLN A 29 -3.39 -5.74 -6.59
CA GLN A 29 -2.98 -5.42 -5.22
C GLN A 29 -1.73 -6.23 -4.84
N PRO A 30 -0.79 -5.66 -4.05
CA PRO A 30 -0.74 -4.25 -3.65
C PRO A 30 -0.45 -3.32 -4.82
N PHE A 31 -0.73 -2.04 -4.65
CA PHE A 31 -0.39 -1.02 -5.64
C PHE A 31 0.27 0.20 -4.99
N ARG A 32 1.01 0.95 -5.80
CA ARG A 32 1.65 2.19 -5.40
C ARG A 32 1.65 3.19 -6.56
N TYR A 33 1.14 4.38 -6.33
CA TYR A 33 1.36 5.51 -7.22
C TYR A 33 2.76 6.06 -6.99
N LEU A 34 3.55 6.13 -8.03
CA LEU A 34 4.91 6.64 -7.99
C LEU A 34 4.89 8.15 -8.23
N ASP A 35 4.63 8.57 -9.45
CA ASP A 35 4.48 9.96 -9.87
C ASP A 35 3.73 10.04 -11.21
N ALA A 36 3.64 11.24 -11.81
CA ALA A 36 2.96 11.44 -13.08
C ALA A 36 3.69 10.82 -14.29
N GLU A 37 5.01 10.64 -14.21
CA GLU A 37 5.82 10.07 -15.29
C GLU A 37 5.88 8.55 -15.22
N GLN A 38 6.10 8.01 -14.03
CA GLN A 38 6.23 6.58 -13.79
C GLN A 38 4.87 5.88 -13.61
N GLY A 39 3.84 6.63 -13.23
CA GLY A 39 2.47 6.15 -13.10
C GLY A 39 2.22 5.29 -11.85
N LEU A 40 1.42 4.24 -12.04
CA LEU A 40 0.97 3.31 -11.00
C LEU A 40 1.65 1.96 -11.17
N LEU A 41 2.39 1.52 -10.16
CA LEU A 41 2.88 0.15 -10.04
C LEU A 41 1.84 -0.68 -9.28
N ALA A 42 1.46 -1.85 -9.81
CA ALA A 42 0.54 -2.75 -9.14
C ALA A 42 0.90 -4.22 -9.43
N TYR A 43 0.53 -5.10 -8.52
CA TYR A 43 0.76 -6.55 -8.65
C TYR A 43 -0.57 -7.27 -8.87
N THR A 44 -0.55 -8.32 -9.67
CA THR A 44 -1.73 -9.13 -9.97
C THR A 44 -1.33 -10.58 -10.25
N HIS A 45 -2.27 -11.49 -10.06
CA HIS A 45 -2.14 -12.90 -10.46
C HIS A 45 -2.50 -13.13 -11.94
N LEU A 46 -3.05 -12.12 -12.62
CA LEU A 46 -3.40 -12.19 -14.03
C LEU A 46 -2.15 -12.01 -14.89
N ASP A 47 -2.08 -12.78 -15.96
CA ASP A 47 -1.11 -12.56 -17.03
C ASP A 47 -1.53 -11.39 -17.94
N ALA A 48 -0.67 -11.08 -18.92
CA ALA A 48 -0.92 -10.00 -19.86
C ALA A 48 -2.20 -10.20 -20.69
N SER A 49 -2.54 -11.44 -21.01
CA SER A 49 -3.76 -11.78 -21.78
C SER A 49 -5.01 -11.57 -20.95
N GLY A 50 -5.03 -12.09 -19.72
CA GLY A 50 -6.13 -11.91 -18.78
C GLY A 50 -6.40 -10.43 -18.46
N LEU A 51 -5.32 -9.65 -18.23
CA LEU A 51 -5.46 -8.22 -18.05
C LEU A 51 -6.00 -7.50 -19.28
N ALA A 52 -5.54 -7.84 -20.49
CA ALA A 52 -6.02 -7.24 -21.73
C ALA A 52 -7.51 -7.52 -21.97
N GLN A 53 -7.99 -8.73 -21.64
CA GLN A 53 -9.40 -9.08 -21.73
C GLN A 53 -10.26 -8.24 -20.79
N LEU A 54 -9.83 -8.06 -19.54
CA LEU A 54 -10.54 -7.22 -18.58
C LEU A 54 -10.56 -5.76 -19.01
N VAL A 55 -9.40 -5.22 -19.44
CA VAL A 55 -9.29 -3.83 -19.91
C VAL A 55 -10.24 -3.53 -21.07
N ALA A 56 -10.48 -4.49 -21.95
CA ALA A 56 -11.43 -4.34 -23.07
C ALA A 56 -12.89 -4.15 -22.61
N LEU A 57 -13.21 -4.52 -21.38
CA LEU A 57 -14.56 -4.42 -20.79
C LEU A 57 -14.70 -3.23 -19.83
N VAL A 58 -13.61 -2.50 -19.56
CA VAL A 58 -13.62 -1.37 -18.62
C VAL A 58 -14.40 -0.20 -19.20
N ASP A 59 -15.20 0.45 -18.35
CA ASP A 59 -15.87 1.69 -18.67
C ASP A 59 -14.89 2.73 -19.25
N PRO A 60 -15.22 3.44 -20.35
CA PRO A 60 -14.32 4.38 -21.01
C PRO A 60 -13.77 5.49 -20.08
N ASP A 61 -14.59 6.00 -19.16
CA ASP A 61 -14.17 7.06 -18.24
C ASP A 61 -13.17 6.53 -17.22
N VAL A 62 -13.39 5.30 -16.72
CA VAL A 62 -12.46 4.61 -15.80
C VAL A 62 -11.17 4.25 -16.52
N SER A 63 -11.25 3.76 -17.75
CA SER A 63 -10.10 3.44 -18.60
C SER A 63 -9.25 4.69 -18.86
N ALA A 64 -9.87 5.80 -19.19
CA ALA A 64 -9.20 7.08 -19.40
C ALA A 64 -8.53 7.60 -18.12
N ALA A 65 -9.23 7.50 -16.97
CA ALA A 65 -8.69 7.93 -15.68
C ALA A 65 -7.45 7.12 -15.24
N LEU A 66 -7.40 5.82 -15.56
CA LEU A 66 -6.26 4.93 -15.30
C LEU A 66 -5.23 4.89 -16.43
N GLY A 67 -5.50 5.52 -17.57
CA GLY A 67 -4.62 5.50 -18.74
C GLY A 67 -4.50 4.13 -19.42
N LEU A 68 -5.48 3.24 -19.27
CA LEU A 68 -5.40 1.85 -19.74
C LEU A 68 -5.46 1.70 -21.26
N GLY A 69 -6.19 2.58 -21.95
CA GLY A 69 -6.36 2.56 -23.39
C GLY A 69 -5.29 3.29 -24.20
N GLN A 70 -4.26 3.84 -23.56
CA GLN A 70 -3.21 4.59 -24.22
C GLN A 70 -2.09 3.69 -24.73
N THR A 71 -1.39 4.14 -25.77
CA THR A 71 -0.19 3.45 -26.26
C THR A 71 1.01 3.67 -25.31
N ARG A 72 2.01 2.78 -25.35
CA ARG A 72 3.22 2.90 -24.52
C ARG A 72 3.94 4.26 -24.59
N GLN A 73 3.75 5.01 -25.67
CA GLN A 73 4.36 6.35 -25.85
C GLN A 73 3.64 7.44 -25.06
N HIS A 74 2.39 7.22 -24.65
CA HIS A 74 1.55 8.22 -23.98
C HIS A 74 0.91 7.68 -22.69
N GLY A 75 1.49 6.68 -22.09
CA GLY A 75 0.91 5.94 -20.98
C GLY A 75 0.63 4.48 -21.39
N GLY A 76 -0.41 3.90 -20.84
CA GLY A 76 -0.80 2.52 -21.11
C GLY A 76 -0.18 1.52 -20.14
N MET A 77 -0.61 0.28 -20.27
CA MET A 77 -0.26 -0.78 -19.34
C MET A 77 0.98 -1.52 -19.82
N ASN A 78 1.97 -1.66 -18.94
CA ASN A 78 3.16 -2.48 -19.16
C ASN A 78 3.14 -3.64 -18.15
N VAL A 79 3.05 -4.87 -18.67
CA VAL A 79 2.99 -6.08 -17.84
C VAL A 79 4.33 -6.79 -17.90
N ARG A 80 4.88 -7.10 -16.72
CA ARG A 80 6.12 -7.87 -16.57
C ARG A 80 5.85 -9.05 -15.64
N PRO A 81 6.39 -10.24 -15.95
CA PRO A 81 6.30 -11.36 -15.02
C PRO A 81 7.06 -11.04 -13.74
N PHE A 82 6.43 -11.35 -12.61
CA PHE A 82 7.07 -11.31 -11.30
C PHE A 82 7.50 -12.74 -10.93
N PRO A 83 8.70 -12.96 -10.40
CA PRO A 83 9.13 -14.30 -10.02
C PRO A 83 8.19 -14.92 -9.01
N ALA A 84 7.70 -16.13 -9.30
CA ALA A 84 6.83 -16.88 -8.41
C ALA A 84 7.57 -17.49 -7.22
N GLN A 85 8.88 -17.65 -7.32
CA GLN A 85 9.74 -18.24 -6.30
C GLN A 85 11.07 -17.50 -6.22
N TRP A 86 11.59 -17.41 -5.01
CA TRP A 86 12.89 -16.83 -4.72
C TRP A 86 13.75 -17.84 -3.97
N ALA A 87 15.01 -17.96 -4.33
CA ALA A 87 15.94 -18.83 -3.60
C ALA A 87 16.16 -18.30 -2.17
N ALA A 88 16.16 -19.20 -1.19
CA ALA A 88 16.53 -18.85 0.19
C ALA A 88 17.95 -18.24 0.20
N GLY A 89 18.14 -17.23 1.04
CA GLY A 89 19.37 -16.46 1.11
C GLY A 89 19.50 -15.35 0.05
N HIS A 90 18.63 -15.31 -0.98
CA HIS A 90 18.64 -14.24 -1.97
C HIS A 90 18.35 -12.88 -1.34
N THR A 91 19.14 -11.87 -1.69
CA THR A 91 18.95 -10.50 -1.18
C THR A 91 18.26 -9.65 -2.23
N LEU A 92 17.20 -8.95 -1.80
CA LEU A 92 16.37 -8.08 -2.62
C LEU A 92 16.40 -6.66 -2.07
N GLY A 93 16.61 -5.68 -2.94
CA GLY A 93 16.32 -4.28 -2.61
C GLY A 93 14.81 -4.03 -2.58
N PHE A 94 14.36 -3.18 -1.67
CA PHE A 94 12.96 -2.76 -1.61
C PHE A 94 12.82 -1.27 -1.37
N GLU A 95 11.69 -0.75 -1.82
CA GLU A 95 11.13 0.51 -1.38
C GLU A 95 9.65 0.30 -1.09
N VAL A 96 9.22 0.65 0.11
CA VAL A 96 7.83 0.48 0.54
C VAL A 96 7.29 1.73 1.20
N ARG A 97 6.05 2.11 0.85
CA ARG A 97 5.30 3.13 1.55
C ARG A 97 4.37 2.47 2.56
N VAL A 98 4.51 2.83 3.82
CA VAL A 98 3.82 2.18 4.93
C VAL A 98 3.21 3.20 5.90
N ARG A 99 2.24 2.74 6.67
CA ARG A 99 1.74 3.42 7.86
C ARG A 99 2.18 2.65 9.10
N PRO A 100 3.27 3.04 9.77
CA PRO A 100 3.75 2.36 10.96
C PRO A 100 2.81 2.61 12.14
N ILE A 101 1.79 1.76 12.29
CA ILE A 101 0.79 1.85 13.34
C ILE A 101 0.75 0.57 14.17
N ILE A 102 0.35 0.73 15.42
CA ILE A 102 0.03 -0.36 16.34
C ILE A 102 -1.48 -0.33 16.58
N ARG A 103 -2.12 -1.49 16.56
CA ARG A 103 -3.54 -1.64 16.92
C ARG A 103 -3.66 -2.13 18.36
N GLU A 104 -4.41 -1.40 19.15
CA GLU A 104 -4.77 -1.82 20.50
C GLU A 104 -5.77 -2.97 20.44
N GLY A 105 -5.43 -4.11 21.06
CA GLY A 105 -6.13 -5.38 20.85
C GLY A 105 -7.63 -5.36 21.11
N LYS A 106 -8.11 -4.65 22.15
CA LYS A 106 -9.54 -4.62 22.51
C LYS A 106 -10.34 -3.52 21.79
N THR A 107 -9.72 -2.38 21.53
CA THR A 107 -10.40 -1.20 20.97
C THR A 107 -10.29 -1.12 19.46
N GLY A 108 -9.30 -1.81 18.86
CA GLY A 108 -8.93 -1.67 17.46
C GLY A 108 -8.36 -0.29 17.11
N ARG A 109 -8.10 0.56 18.11
CA ARG A 109 -7.58 1.92 17.92
C ARG A 109 -6.19 1.86 17.31
N GLU A 110 -6.01 2.60 16.23
CA GLU A 110 -4.72 2.75 15.57
C GLU A 110 -3.93 3.88 16.25
N ARG A 111 -2.66 3.59 16.56
CA ARG A 111 -1.70 4.56 17.14
C ARG A 111 -0.42 4.54 16.32
N ASP A 112 0.22 5.69 16.17
CA ASP A 112 1.57 5.80 15.62
C ASP A 112 2.54 4.96 16.45
N ALA A 113 3.29 4.06 15.80
CA ALA A 113 4.27 3.20 16.46
C ALA A 113 5.33 4.02 17.21
N PHE A 114 5.74 5.18 16.66
CA PHE A 114 6.70 6.07 17.31
C PHE A 114 6.12 6.68 18.61
N LEU A 115 4.88 7.18 18.58
CA LEU A 115 4.26 7.76 19.78
C LEU A 115 4.08 6.70 20.86
N ALA A 116 3.73 5.49 20.49
CA ALA A 116 3.64 4.38 21.45
C ALA A 116 5.00 4.02 22.06
N ALA A 117 6.07 4.03 21.25
CA ALA A 117 7.43 3.80 21.75
C ALA A 117 7.92 4.90 22.70
N VAL A 118 7.63 6.17 22.39
CA VAL A 118 7.98 7.31 23.26
C VAL A 118 7.32 7.20 24.64
N GLU A 119 6.05 6.82 24.69
CA GLU A 119 5.35 6.60 25.98
C GLU A 119 6.00 5.47 26.79
N GLN A 120 6.41 4.38 26.15
CA GLN A 120 7.08 3.26 26.81
C GLN A 120 8.49 3.61 27.30
N ALA A 121 9.19 4.48 26.56
CA ALA A 121 10.54 4.92 26.92
C ALA A 121 10.60 5.95 28.05
N HIS A 122 9.43 6.36 28.61
CA HIS A 122 9.35 7.30 29.75
C HIS A 122 10.13 8.60 29.54
N GLY A 123 10.14 9.12 28.30
CA GLY A 123 10.82 10.38 27.95
C GLY A 123 12.24 10.22 27.43
N GLY A 124 12.74 9.02 27.19
CA GLY A 124 13.99 8.78 26.47
C GLY A 124 13.94 9.33 25.03
N ALA A 125 15.06 9.91 24.57
CA ALA A 125 15.18 10.35 23.18
C ALA A 125 15.17 9.13 22.24
N LEU A 126 14.17 9.05 21.35
CA LEU A 126 14.04 8.01 20.34
C LEU A 126 14.14 8.62 18.95
N ASP A 127 14.84 7.95 18.05
CA ASP A 127 14.82 8.27 16.63
C ASP A 127 13.62 7.61 15.94
N ARG A 128 12.83 8.42 15.22
CA ARG A 128 11.63 7.95 14.54
C ARG A 128 11.96 6.93 13.44
N SER A 129 13.05 7.13 12.71
CA SER A 129 13.50 6.23 11.66
C SER A 129 13.81 4.85 12.23
N GLU A 130 14.54 4.79 13.34
CA GLU A 130 14.89 3.53 14.02
C GLU A 130 13.64 2.80 14.51
N VAL A 131 12.68 3.51 15.11
CA VAL A 131 11.42 2.91 15.57
C VAL A 131 10.61 2.34 14.40
N TYR A 132 10.55 3.03 13.26
CA TYR A 132 9.80 2.54 12.10
C TYR A 132 10.52 1.39 11.38
N VAL A 133 11.84 1.40 11.35
CA VAL A 133 12.63 0.26 10.86
C VAL A 133 12.42 -0.96 11.75
N GLN A 134 12.42 -0.79 13.07
CA GLN A 134 12.13 -1.89 14.00
C GLN A 134 10.69 -2.40 13.82
N TRP A 135 9.72 -1.51 13.67
CA TRP A 135 8.33 -1.89 13.35
C TRP A 135 8.23 -2.75 12.08
N LEU A 136 8.98 -2.39 11.02
CA LEU A 136 9.02 -3.18 9.78
C LEU A 136 9.68 -4.53 10.00
N ARG A 137 10.77 -4.59 10.77
CA ARG A 137 11.44 -5.84 11.14
C ARG A 137 10.49 -6.80 11.86
N ASP A 138 9.75 -6.30 12.85
CA ASP A 138 8.80 -7.09 13.62
C ASP A 138 7.62 -7.55 12.74
N LEU A 139 7.19 -6.72 11.78
CA LEU A 139 6.15 -7.08 10.81
C LEU A 139 6.61 -8.26 9.93
N LEU A 140 7.80 -8.17 9.35
CA LEU A 140 8.37 -9.22 8.50
C LEU A 140 8.60 -10.51 9.29
N ALA A 141 9.12 -10.42 10.51
CA ALA A 141 9.31 -11.58 11.39
C ALA A 141 7.99 -12.31 11.68
N ARG A 142 6.89 -11.59 11.86
CA ARG A 142 5.55 -12.20 12.08
C ARG A 142 4.97 -12.83 10.81
N GLN A 143 5.26 -12.29 9.65
CA GLN A 143 4.75 -12.81 8.37
C GLN A 143 5.57 -14.01 7.89
N GLY A 144 6.84 -14.08 8.26
CA GLY A 144 7.78 -15.07 7.74
C GLY A 144 8.21 -14.75 6.30
N GLY A 145 8.99 -15.62 5.71
CA GLY A 145 9.42 -15.56 4.32
C GLY A 145 10.57 -14.61 4.03
N ALA A 146 10.75 -13.54 4.79
CA ALA A 146 11.85 -12.58 4.59
C ALA A 146 12.36 -12.02 5.91
N GLU A 147 13.68 -11.71 5.92
CA GLU A 147 14.38 -11.03 7.02
C GLU A 147 14.84 -9.66 6.57
N LEU A 148 14.67 -8.65 7.41
CA LEU A 148 15.18 -7.31 7.17
C LEU A 148 16.70 -7.29 7.42
N VAL A 149 17.49 -7.09 6.36
CA VAL A 149 18.95 -6.95 6.45
C VAL A 149 19.28 -5.54 6.93
N ASP A 150 18.83 -4.54 6.19
CA ASP A 150 18.93 -3.14 6.55
C ASP A 150 17.71 -2.35 6.06
N ALA A 151 17.47 -1.19 6.65
CA ALA A 151 16.51 -0.23 6.12
C ALA A 151 16.77 1.17 6.67
N ARG A 152 16.28 2.16 5.93
CA ARG A 152 16.24 3.56 6.38
C ARG A 152 14.94 4.21 5.94
N MET A 153 14.50 5.19 6.70
CA MET A 153 13.39 6.05 6.31
C MET A 153 13.89 7.15 5.37
N THR A 154 13.30 7.23 4.18
CA THR A 154 13.66 8.23 3.16
C THR A 154 12.66 9.37 3.09
N ARG A 155 11.43 9.14 3.57
CA ARG A 155 10.37 10.13 3.60
C ARG A 155 9.44 9.88 4.78
N TYR A 156 8.96 10.97 5.38
CA TYR A 156 7.95 10.96 6.42
C TYR A 156 7.00 12.15 6.28
N GLN A 157 5.72 11.90 6.52
CA GLN A 157 4.70 12.94 6.64
C GLN A 157 3.56 12.45 7.54
N GLN A 158 2.78 13.40 8.05
CA GLN A 158 1.45 13.09 8.62
C GLN A 158 0.42 13.17 7.49
N LEU A 159 -0.38 12.12 7.32
CA LEU A 159 -1.38 12.06 6.28
C LEU A 159 -2.74 11.67 6.84
N GLY A 160 -3.77 12.42 6.46
CA GLY A 160 -5.15 12.05 6.68
C GLY A 160 -5.57 10.97 5.69
N VAL A 161 -6.17 9.89 6.19
CA VAL A 161 -6.80 8.88 5.33
C VAL A 161 -8.23 8.65 5.80
N THR A 162 -9.09 8.42 4.82
CA THR A 162 -10.50 8.12 5.06
C THR A 162 -10.64 6.65 5.47
N ARG A 163 -11.16 6.41 6.67
CA ARG A 163 -11.53 5.07 7.16
C ARG A 163 -13.03 4.92 7.16
N LYS A 164 -13.54 3.86 6.55
CA LYS A 164 -14.95 3.47 6.66
C LYS A 164 -15.13 2.64 7.92
N SER A 165 -16.17 2.93 8.72
CA SER A 165 -16.54 2.06 9.85
C SER A 165 -17.01 0.71 9.31
N GLN A 166 -16.49 -0.39 9.88
CA GLN A 166 -16.83 -1.76 9.46
C GLN A 166 -18.12 -2.30 10.05
N LYS A 167 -18.82 -1.58 10.93
CA LYS A 167 -20.05 -2.06 11.56
C LYS A 167 -21.09 -0.95 11.67
N GLY A 168 -22.12 -1.08 10.89
CA GLY A 168 -23.46 -0.61 11.11
C GLY A 168 -24.41 -1.70 10.67
N SER A 169 -25.54 -1.86 11.35
CA SER A 169 -26.71 -2.59 10.88
C SER A 169 -27.14 -2.00 9.54
N ALA A 170 -27.96 -2.70 8.74
CA ALA A 170 -28.35 -2.31 7.38
C ALA A 170 -28.87 -0.87 7.23
N ASP A 171 -29.25 -0.22 8.33
CA ASP A 171 -29.78 1.17 8.37
C ASP A 171 -28.75 2.23 8.78
N ASP A 172 -27.49 1.84 9.08
CA ASP A 172 -26.48 2.79 9.55
C ASP A 172 -25.76 3.43 8.36
N VAL A 173 -25.91 4.75 8.22
CA VAL A 173 -25.15 5.54 7.25
C VAL A 173 -23.66 5.31 7.49
N ARG A 174 -22.97 4.75 6.51
CA ARG A 174 -21.52 4.51 6.57
C ARG A 174 -20.78 5.82 6.82
N HIS A 175 -20.40 6.07 8.05
CA HIS A 175 -19.62 7.24 8.39
C HIS A 175 -18.16 7.02 7.97
N SER A 176 -17.69 7.87 7.06
CA SER A 176 -16.27 7.97 6.77
C SER A 176 -15.61 8.88 7.80
N ARG A 177 -14.56 8.42 8.46
CA ARG A 177 -13.78 9.19 9.41
C ARG A 177 -12.39 9.45 8.86
N LEU A 178 -11.98 10.72 8.85
CA LEU A 178 -10.59 11.07 8.60
C LEU A 178 -9.75 10.68 9.83
N VAL A 179 -8.71 9.91 9.59
CA VAL A 179 -7.74 9.50 10.60
C VAL A 179 -6.36 9.96 10.17
N ASN A 180 -5.83 10.95 10.89
CA ASN A 180 -4.45 11.38 10.71
C ASN A 180 -3.49 10.33 11.30
N GLY A 181 -2.40 10.07 10.59
CA GLY A 181 -1.39 9.14 11.07
C GLY A 181 -0.12 9.17 10.24
N PRO A 182 0.88 8.41 10.66
CA PRO A 182 2.17 8.36 10.00
C PRO A 182 2.04 7.79 8.59
N ASP A 183 2.80 8.36 7.68
CA ASP A 183 3.00 7.87 6.32
C ASP A 183 4.51 7.97 6.04
N ALA A 184 5.16 6.83 5.88
CA ALA A 184 6.60 6.74 5.75
C ALA A 184 6.98 5.94 4.51
N VAL A 185 8.10 6.31 3.88
CA VAL A 185 8.77 5.51 2.86
C VAL A 185 10.04 4.95 3.47
N LEU A 186 10.14 3.63 3.44
CA LEU A 186 11.31 2.89 3.90
C LEU A 186 11.98 2.22 2.70
N THR A 187 13.30 2.33 2.62
CA THR A 187 14.13 1.67 1.60
C THR A 187 15.20 0.84 2.28
N GLY A 188 15.60 -0.26 1.64
CA GLY A 188 16.62 -1.12 2.22
C GLY A 188 16.76 -2.43 1.49
N GLN A 189 17.26 -3.43 2.20
CA GLN A 189 17.46 -4.78 1.71
C GLN A 189 16.78 -5.79 2.62
N LEU A 190 16.19 -6.80 2.02
CA LEU A 190 15.67 -7.97 2.71
C LEU A 190 16.32 -9.24 2.14
N ARG A 191 16.38 -10.26 2.97
CA ARG A 191 16.85 -11.60 2.60
C ARG A 191 15.69 -12.55 2.62
N VAL A 192 15.56 -13.36 1.58
CA VAL A 192 14.59 -14.45 1.54
C VAL A 192 14.97 -15.51 2.56
N ALA A 193 14.12 -15.73 3.56
CA ALA A 193 14.36 -16.70 4.62
C ALA A 193 13.87 -18.09 4.21
N ASN A 194 12.73 -18.17 3.50
CA ASN A 194 12.14 -19.41 3.05
C ASN A 194 11.55 -19.25 1.64
N SER A 195 11.87 -20.18 0.75
CA SER A 195 11.39 -20.18 -0.65
C SER A 195 9.92 -20.62 -0.81
N GLN A 196 9.27 -21.06 0.28
CA GLN A 196 7.88 -21.56 0.27
C GLN A 196 6.89 -20.63 0.97
N ALA A 197 7.29 -19.41 1.31
CA ALA A 197 6.41 -18.42 1.97
C ALA A 197 5.64 -17.56 0.98
#